data_43cdc9e654e0a3cae325d52a0921a417
#
_entry.id   43cdc9e654e0a3cae325d52a0921a417
#
_cell.length_a   1.000
_cell.length_b   1.000
_cell.length_c   1.000
_cell.angle_alpha   90.00
_cell.angle_beta   90.00
_cell.angle_gamma   90.00
#
_symmetry.space_group_name_H-M   'P 1'
#
loop_
_entity.id
_entity.type
_entity.pdbx_description
1 polymer ?
#
loop_
_entity_poly.entity_id
_entity_poly.type
_entity_poly.pdbx_seq_one_letter_code
_entity_poly.pdbx_strand_id
1 'polypeptide(L)'
;MVSNVKSFLNWSQSQLPNVLSPRLDSEVLLAHTLNLSRTQLRAQFDRVLSDSEKKIAKKNVERRQNREPVSQILGYQEFWSINFVVDKNVLTPRPETEILIETALNCPSPFKILDLGTGSGVLAIIM
;
A
#
# COMPACT_ATOMS: atom_id res chain seq x y z
N MET A 1 -12.68 -22.38 -9.61
CA MET A 1 -13.07 -21.15 -10.33
C MET A 1 -13.09 -19.96 -9.35
N VAL A 2 -12.46 -18.88 -9.71
CA VAL A 2 -12.43 -17.66 -8.84
C VAL A 2 -13.68 -16.85 -9.12
N SER A 3 -14.69 -16.93 -8.25
CA SER A 3 -15.98 -16.27 -8.47
C SER A 3 -16.30 -15.17 -7.48
N ASN A 4 -15.86 -15.28 -6.24
CA ASN A 4 -16.14 -14.33 -5.17
C ASN A 4 -14.86 -13.84 -4.49
N VAL A 5 -14.99 -12.86 -3.58
CA VAL A 5 -13.88 -12.27 -2.82
C VAL A 5 -13.05 -13.33 -2.11
N LYS A 6 -13.69 -14.27 -1.39
CA LYS A 6 -12.99 -15.32 -0.64
C LYS A 6 -12.14 -16.22 -1.55
N SER A 7 -12.72 -16.69 -2.65
CA SER A 7 -11.99 -17.56 -3.60
C SER A 7 -10.85 -16.82 -4.29
N PHE A 8 -11.03 -15.52 -4.58
CA PHE A 8 -9.96 -14.69 -5.13
C PHE A 8 -8.81 -14.51 -4.15
N LEU A 9 -9.09 -14.22 -2.88
CA LEU A 9 -8.06 -14.06 -1.85
C LEU A 9 -7.24 -15.34 -1.68
N ASN A 10 -7.89 -16.51 -1.65
CA ASN A 10 -7.20 -17.79 -1.55
C ASN A 10 -6.28 -18.02 -2.76
N TRP A 11 -6.79 -17.77 -3.96
CA TRP A 11 -6.00 -17.85 -5.19
C TRP A 11 -4.81 -16.87 -5.16
N SER A 12 -5.05 -15.60 -4.84
CA SER A 12 -4.02 -14.57 -4.79
C SER A 12 -2.89 -14.91 -3.82
N GLN A 13 -3.22 -15.41 -2.63
CA GLN A 13 -2.24 -15.85 -1.64
C GLN A 13 -1.35 -16.98 -2.18
N SER A 14 -1.93 -17.94 -2.92
CA SER A 14 -1.16 -19.03 -3.54
C SER A 14 -0.21 -18.54 -4.64
N GLN A 15 -0.52 -17.39 -5.26
CA GLN A 15 0.34 -16.78 -6.28
C GLN A 15 1.52 -15.98 -5.69
N LEU A 16 1.56 -15.73 -4.39
CA LEU A 16 2.53 -14.88 -3.71
C LEU A 16 3.40 -15.66 -2.69
N PRO A 17 4.01 -16.81 -3.06
CA PRO A 17 4.73 -17.65 -2.08
C PRO A 17 6.00 -16.99 -1.53
N ASN A 18 6.55 -16.02 -2.24
CA ASN A 18 7.85 -15.41 -1.93
C ASN A 18 7.74 -14.00 -1.32
N VAL A 19 6.57 -13.60 -0.83
CA VAL A 19 6.40 -12.33 -0.12
C VAL A 19 6.24 -12.57 1.38
N LEU A 20 6.58 -11.57 2.20
CA LEU A 20 6.54 -11.68 3.65
C LEU A 20 5.12 -11.91 4.21
N SER A 21 4.12 -11.31 3.59
CA SER A 21 2.74 -11.33 4.07
C SER A 21 1.75 -11.52 2.91
N PRO A 22 1.67 -12.71 2.30
CA PRO A 22 0.83 -12.97 1.13
C PRO A 22 -0.64 -12.61 1.37
N ARG A 23 -1.14 -12.90 2.56
CA ARG A 23 -2.52 -12.59 2.95
C ARG A 23 -2.78 -11.08 3.01
N LEU A 24 -1.89 -10.33 3.65
CA LEU A 24 -2.02 -8.89 3.77
C LEU A 24 -1.96 -8.22 2.40
N ASP A 25 -0.97 -8.59 1.59
CA ASP A 25 -0.81 -8.05 0.24
C ASP A 25 -2.04 -8.34 -0.63
N SER A 26 -2.58 -9.56 -0.57
CA SER A 26 -3.79 -9.95 -1.32
C SER A 26 -5.02 -9.14 -0.89
N GLU A 27 -5.23 -8.96 0.43
CA GLU A 27 -6.34 -8.17 0.95
C GLU A 27 -6.22 -6.69 0.52
N VAL A 28 -5.04 -6.10 0.63
CA VAL A 28 -4.79 -4.69 0.27
C VAL A 28 -5.01 -4.46 -1.23
N LEU A 29 -4.45 -5.32 -2.09
CA LEU A 29 -4.56 -5.20 -3.54
C LEU A 29 -6.02 -5.37 -4.01
N LEU A 30 -6.75 -6.33 -3.45
CA LEU A 30 -8.16 -6.53 -3.80
C LEU A 30 -9.04 -5.42 -3.25
N ALA A 31 -8.84 -4.97 -2.01
CA ALA A 31 -9.57 -3.85 -1.42
C ALA A 31 -9.40 -2.57 -2.26
N HIS A 32 -8.17 -2.27 -2.68
CA HIS A 32 -7.89 -1.16 -3.58
C HIS A 32 -8.64 -1.30 -4.91
N THR A 33 -8.61 -2.47 -5.54
CA THR A 33 -9.32 -2.71 -6.80
C THR A 33 -10.83 -2.50 -6.68
N LEU A 34 -11.41 -2.84 -5.54
CA LEU A 34 -12.85 -2.71 -5.27
C LEU A 34 -13.23 -1.37 -4.65
N ASN A 35 -12.27 -0.49 -4.41
CA ASN A 35 -12.44 0.78 -3.69
C ASN A 35 -13.11 0.60 -2.31
N LEU A 36 -12.64 -0.39 -1.56
CA LEU A 36 -13.11 -0.76 -0.23
C LEU A 36 -11.98 -0.63 0.79
N SER A 37 -12.33 -0.41 2.06
CA SER A 37 -11.40 -0.67 3.16
C SER A 37 -11.22 -2.18 3.35
N ARG A 38 -10.13 -2.59 4.01
CA ARG A 38 -9.90 -4.01 4.34
C ARG A 38 -11.03 -4.58 5.23
N THR A 39 -11.57 -3.78 6.14
CA THR A 39 -12.70 -4.18 6.99
C THR A 39 -13.95 -4.44 6.15
N GLN A 40 -14.26 -3.55 5.22
CA GLN A 40 -15.38 -3.72 4.29
C GLN A 40 -15.20 -4.94 3.37
N LEU A 41 -13.97 -5.18 2.89
CA LEU A 41 -13.64 -6.36 2.10
C LEU A 41 -13.91 -7.66 2.87
N ARG A 42 -13.50 -7.72 4.13
CA ARG A 42 -13.71 -8.89 5.00
C ARG A 42 -15.18 -9.13 5.30
N ALA A 43 -16.00 -8.08 5.38
CA ALA A 43 -17.44 -8.19 5.56
C ALA A 43 -18.17 -8.72 4.31
N GLN A 44 -17.50 -8.76 3.14
CA GLN A 44 -18.08 -9.09 1.85
C GLN A 44 -17.42 -10.32 1.19
N PHE A 45 -17.04 -11.34 1.95
CA PHE A 45 -16.35 -12.52 1.41
C PHE A 45 -17.15 -13.27 0.35
N ASP A 46 -18.47 -13.25 0.42
CA ASP A 46 -19.35 -13.92 -0.54
C ASP A 46 -19.70 -13.06 -1.77
N ARG A 47 -19.27 -11.79 -1.79
CA ARG A 47 -19.48 -10.90 -2.92
C ARG A 47 -18.87 -11.49 -4.19
N VAL A 48 -19.68 -11.60 -5.23
CA VAL A 48 -19.22 -12.02 -6.56
C VAL A 48 -18.45 -10.89 -7.22
N LEU A 49 -17.29 -11.21 -7.79
CA LEU A 49 -16.47 -10.24 -8.53
C LEU A 49 -16.90 -10.21 -10.00
N SER A 50 -17.02 -9.02 -10.56
CA SER A 50 -17.21 -8.86 -12.00
C SER A 50 -15.95 -9.26 -12.77
N ASP A 51 -16.07 -9.50 -14.07
CA ASP A 51 -14.92 -9.90 -14.90
C ASP A 51 -13.90 -8.76 -15.03
N SER A 52 -14.36 -7.50 -15.03
CA SER A 52 -13.48 -6.32 -15.01
C SER A 52 -12.70 -6.23 -13.71
N GLU A 53 -13.35 -6.41 -12.55
CA GLU A 53 -12.71 -6.42 -11.23
C GLU A 53 -11.67 -7.54 -11.14
N LYS A 54 -12.01 -8.75 -11.58
CA LYS A 54 -11.09 -9.90 -11.63
C LYS A 54 -9.87 -9.59 -12.50
N LYS A 55 -10.06 -8.99 -13.68
CA LYS A 55 -8.97 -8.66 -14.60
C LYS A 55 -8.00 -7.68 -13.98
N ILE A 56 -8.50 -6.59 -13.37
CA ILE A 56 -7.67 -5.58 -12.71
C ILE A 56 -6.94 -6.19 -11.51
N ALA A 57 -7.67 -6.90 -10.65
CA ALA A 57 -7.09 -7.52 -9.46
C ALA A 57 -5.99 -8.55 -9.80
N LYS A 58 -6.21 -9.39 -10.82
CA LYS A 58 -5.17 -10.33 -11.30
C LYS A 58 -3.92 -9.60 -11.78
N LYS A 59 -4.07 -8.54 -12.56
CA LYS A 59 -2.93 -7.72 -12.99
C LYS A 59 -2.14 -7.14 -11.81
N ASN A 60 -2.82 -6.70 -10.76
CA ASN A 60 -2.16 -6.20 -9.56
C ASN A 60 -1.39 -7.31 -8.81
N VAL A 61 -1.94 -8.52 -8.76
CA VAL A 61 -1.25 -9.69 -8.19
C VAL A 61 -0.01 -10.05 -9.02
N GLU A 62 -0.10 -10.05 -10.35
CA GLU A 62 1.04 -10.29 -11.25
C GLU A 62 2.17 -9.26 -11.04
N ARG A 63 1.83 -7.98 -10.91
CA ARG A 63 2.80 -6.93 -10.55
C ARG A 63 3.50 -7.25 -9.24
N ARG A 64 2.76 -7.68 -8.24
CA ARG A 64 3.30 -8.07 -6.92
C ARG A 64 4.17 -9.33 -6.99
N GLN A 65 3.81 -10.32 -7.81
CA GLN A 65 4.66 -11.49 -8.09
C GLN A 65 6.03 -11.07 -8.64
N ASN A 66 6.05 -10.05 -9.50
CA ASN A 66 7.27 -9.45 -10.07
C ASN A 66 8.01 -8.54 -9.07
N ARG A 67 7.71 -8.67 -7.76
CA ARG A 67 8.37 -7.94 -6.67
C ARG A 67 8.09 -6.44 -6.64
N GLU A 68 7.14 -5.94 -7.42
CA GLU A 68 6.74 -4.53 -7.33
C GLU A 68 6.16 -4.22 -5.94
N PRO A 69 6.63 -3.16 -5.24
CA PRO A 69 6.11 -2.78 -3.94
C PRO A 69 4.60 -2.49 -3.98
N VAL A 70 3.87 -2.92 -2.95
CA VAL A 70 2.40 -2.70 -2.88
C VAL A 70 2.07 -1.22 -3.03
N SER A 71 2.80 -0.32 -2.36
CA SER A 71 2.60 1.13 -2.47
C SER A 71 2.72 1.67 -3.90
N GLN A 72 3.63 1.11 -4.70
CA GLN A 72 3.78 1.50 -6.11
C GLN A 72 2.64 0.94 -6.98
N ILE A 73 2.11 -0.24 -6.64
CA ILE A 73 0.92 -0.79 -7.29
C ILE A 73 -0.31 0.06 -7.00
N LEU A 74 -0.45 0.51 -5.75
CA LEU A 74 -1.53 1.40 -5.31
C LEU A 74 -1.36 2.84 -5.84
N GLY A 75 -0.11 3.28 -6.03
CA GLY A 75 0.25 4.65 -6.40
C GLY A 75 0.35 5.62 -5.23
N TYR A 76 0.20 5.13 -4.00
CA TYR A 76 0.36 5.94 -2.79
C TYR A 76 0.89 5.12 -1.61
N GLN A 77 1.46 5.82 -0.64
CA GLN A 77 1.87 5.31 0.67
C GLN A 77 1.33 6.23 1.75
N GLU A 78 0.65 5.65 2.73
CA GLU A 78 0.31 6.38 3.95
C GLU A 78 1.58 6.56 4.81
N PHE A 79 1.78 7.79 5.25
CA PHE A 79 2.86 8.17 6.13
C PHE A 79 2.36 9.32 7.02
N TRP A 80 2.47 9.19 8.34
CA TRP A 80 1.95 10.17 9.31
C TRP A 80 0.47 10.49 9.09
N SER A 81 -0.35 9.46 8.81
CA SER A 81 -1.79 9.57 8.47
C SER A 81 -2.12 10.41 7.23
N ILE A 82 -1.13 10.69 6.38
CA ILE A 82 -1.29 11.41 5.12
C ILE A 82 -0.90 10.47 3.97
N ASN A 83 -1.70 10.46 2.90
CA ASN A 83 -1.38 9.70 1.70
C ASN A 83 -0.45 10.49 0.78
N PHE A 84 0.75 9.97 0.56
CA PHE A 84 1.74 10.52 -0.37
C PHE A 84 1.75 9.72 -1.66
N VAL A 85 1.76 10.41 -2.80
CA VAL A 85 1.92 9.78 -4.11
C VAL A 85 3.31 9.17 -4.21
N VAL A 86 3.37 7.90 -4.62
CA VAL A 86 4.63 7.19 -4.84
C VAL A 86 4.59 6.45 -6.17
N ASP A 87 5.74 6.38 -6.85
CA ASP A 87 5.95 5.63 -8.07
C ASP A 87 7.35 4.97 -8.07
N LYS A 88 7.73 4.38 -9.20
CA LYS A 88 9.03 3.71 -9.34
C LYS A 88 10.24 4.66 -9.26
N ASN A 89 10.04 5.97 -9.37
CA ASN A 89 11.12 6.96 -9.40
C ASN A 89 11.45 7.51 -8.00
N VAL A 90 10.63 7.20 -7.01
CA VAL A 90 10.75 7.74 -5.66
C VAL A 90 10.82 6.60 -4.65
N LEU A 91 11.73 6.72 -3.68
CA LEU A 91 11.79 5.79 -2.57
C LEU A 91 10.50 5.90 -1.75
N THR A 92 9.83 4.77 -1.56
CA THR A 92 8.65 4.69 -0.69
C THR A 92 9.02 5.07 0.75
N PRO A 93 8.30 6.01 1.37
CA PRO A 93 8.53 6.38 2.77
C PRO A 93 8.50 5.14 3.69
N ARG A 94 9.47 5.06 4.61
CA ARG A 94 9.57 3.98 5.57
C ARG A 94 8.90 4.36 6.88
N PRO A 95 8.15 3.44 7.54
CA PRO A 95 7.51 3.72 8.83
C PRO A 95 8.50 4.23 9.90
N GLU A 96 9.73 3.70 9.91
CA GLU A 96 10.77 4.09 10.87
C GLU A 96 11.16 5.56 10.74
N THR A 97 10.92 6.17 9.60
CA THR A 97 11.19 7.60 9.36
C THR A 97 10.26 8.51 10.18
N GLU A 98 9.12 8.00 10.64
CA GLU A 98 8.20 8.74 11.52
C GLU A 98 8.86 9.13 12.85
N ILE A 99 9.85 8.36 13.32
CA ILE A 99 10.64 8.66 14.51
C ILE A 99 11.38 10.01 14.37
N LEU A 100 11.82 10.35 13.16
CA LEU A 100 12.47 11.65 12.91
C LEU A 100 11.50 12.81 13.13
N ILE A 101 10.25 12.66 12.72
CA ILE A 101 9.20 13.66 12.92
C ILE A 101 8.91 13.81 14.42
N GLU A 102 8.69 12.71 15.12
CA GLU A 102 8.48 12.75 16.58
C GLU A 102 9.62 13.43 17.31
N THR A 103 10.87 13.13 16.93
CA THR A 103 12.06 13.74 17.50
C THR A 103 12.11 15.23 17.20
N ALA A 104 11.84 15.63 15.96
CA ALA A 104 11.86 17.04 15.55
C ALA A 104 10.78 17.87 16.25
N LEU A 105 9.58 17.33 16.42
CA LEU A 105 8.47 17.99 17.12
C LEU A 105 8.78 18.21 18.61
N ASN A 106 9.64 17.40 19.21
CA ASN A 106 10.08 17.56 20.60
C ASN A 106 11.28 18.52 20.74
N CYS A 107 11.88 19.00 19.65
CA CYS A 107 12.95 19.99 19.71
C CYS A 107 12.37 21.39 19.95
N PRO A 108 13.02 22.22 20.78
CA PRO A 108 12.58 23.60 20.98
C PRO A 108 12.77 24.40 19.68
N SER A 109 11.67 24.83 19.10
CA SER A 109 11.52 25.78 17.98
C SER A 109 12.65 25.80 16.95
N PRO A 110 12.72 24.85 16.01
CA PRO A 110 13.62 24.97 14.87
C PRO A 110 13.12 26.08 13.95
N PHE A 111 13.99 27.07 13.67
CA PHE A 111 13.64 28.18 12.77
C PHE A 111 13.88 27.87 11.30
N LYS A 112 14.76 26.90 11.02
CA LYS A 112 15.11 26.46 9.67
C LYS A 112 15.39 24.98 9.67
N ILE A 113 14.83 24.29 8.69
CA ILE A 113 15.01 22.86 8.48
C ILE A 113 15.61 22.66 7.10
N LEU A 114 16.62 21.81 6.99
CA LEU A 114 17.20 21.36 5.74
C LEU A 114 16.97 19.85 5.61
N ASP A 115 16.18 19.45 4.62
CA ASP A 115 15.92 18.06 4.28
C ASP A 115 16.78 17.65 3.08
N LEU A 116 17.87 16.91 3.34
CA LEU A 116 18.76 16.39 2.30
C LEU A 116 18.30 15.01 1.85
N GLY A 117 18.11 14.84 0.53
CA GLY A 117 17.58 13.60 -0.02
C GLY A 117 16.09 13.46 0.24
N THR A 118 15.33 14.53 0.04
CA THR A 118 13.92 14.66 0.42
C THR A 118 12.99 13.57 -0.13
N GLY A 119 13.37 12.86 -1.21
CA GLY A 119 12.56 11.81 -1.84
C GLY A 119 11.17 12.31 -2.25
N SER A 120 10.11 11.73 -1.70
CA SER A 120 8.73 12.17 -1.92
C SER A 120 8.36 13.46 -1.16
N GLY A 121 9.28 14.03 -0.40
CA GLY A 121 9.06 15.27 0.37
C GLY A 121 8.29 15.07 1.68
N VAL A 122 8.14 13.84 2.16
CA VAL A 122 7.32 13.56 3.35
C VAL A 122 7.77 14.32 4.59
N LEU A 123 9.08 14.41 4.85
CA LEU A 123 9.60 15.15 6.00
C LEU A 123 9.37 16.65 5.85
N ALA A 124 9.69 17.21 4.67
CA ALA A 124 9.52 18.64 4.38
C ALA A 124 8.05 19.10 4.40
N ILE A 125 7.11 18.20 4.12
CA ILE A 125 5.67 18.53 4.12
C ILE A 125 5.08 18.47 5.53
N ILE A 126 5.56 17.54 6.37
CA ILE A 126 5.00 17.30 7.70
C ILE A 126 5.62 18.25 8.75
N MET A 127 6.92 18.56 8.64
CA MET A 127 7.64 19.45 9.55
C MET A 127 7.48 20.92 9.20
#